data_1aac3499e0b6fdd92cd540e348c0c9d8
#
_entry.id   1aac3499e0b6fdd92cd540e348c0c9d8
#
_cell.length_a   1.000
_cell.length_b   1.000
_cell.length_c   1.000
_cell.angle_alpha   90.00
_cell.angle_beta   90.00
_cell.angle_gamma   90.00
#
_symmetry.space_group_name_H-M   'P 1'
#
loop_
_entity.id
_entity.type
_entity.pdbx_description
1 polymer ?
#
loop_
_entity_poly.entity_id
_entity_poly.type
_entity_poly.pdbx_seq_one_letter_code
_entity_poly.pdbx_strand_id
1 'polypeptide(L)'
;DIMHALLSEGVIAQQGDYIRLKYDIFEDICFEHYFDKAFDLCKGKYKTFYDEIENLGRCVYRRYQIWISNKMFIQVNRDKFLYSLTFSDEIPQSWKRQTEIGIVKSRFCDNYFEEQGSEILEQGMLFDFVKNINLFAFEGELLHIRQESPQMKLSPIGNGRPCIIRLLKNEEIYKKNIIERDDIVKLCLDYAKQEDKVAVIASDACAMMEYYVEYSLQESEQENYYKIIDEISSCLEALYRMADNSEEWLKKFFNTLINNYINGNRKSMRKSEDIV
;
A
#
# COMPACT_ATOMS: atom_id res chain seq x y z
N ASP A 1 -9.88 -10.61 -44.34
CA ASP A 1 -9.54 -9.37 -43.66
C ASP A 1 -9.42 -9.63 -42.16
N ILE A 2 -8.27 -9.28 -41.59
CA ILE A 2 -7.96 -9.50 -40.15
C ILE A 2 -9.04 -8.87 -39.26
N MET A 3 -9.49 -7.67 -39.60
CA MET A 3 -10.51 -6.94 -38.83
C MET A 3 -11.82 -7.73 -38.75
N HIS A 4 -12.25 -8.27 -39.88
CA HIS A 4 -13.47 -9.07 -39.92
C HIS A 4 -13.33 -10.38 -39.12
N ALA A 5 -12.16 -11.01 -39.16
CA ALA A 5 -11.88 -12.19 -38.34
C ALA A 5 -11.93 -11.86 -36.83
N LEU A 6 -11.30 -10.78 -36.41
CA LEU A 6 -11.31 -10.33 -35.01
C LEU A 6 -12.72 -9.98 -34.50
N LEU A 7 -13.57 -9.40 -35.36
CA LEU A 7 -14.98 -9.15 -35.06
C LEU A 7 -15.78 -10.45 -34.95
N SER A 8 -15.59 -11.37 -35.88
CA SER A 8 -16.31 -12.66 -35.90
C SER A 8 -15.94 -13.55 -34.72
N GLU A 9 -14.66 -13.54 -34.31
CA GLU A 9 -14.17 -14.28 -33.13
C GLU A 9 -14.50 -13.56 -31.81
N GLY A 10 -15.09 -12.37 -31.87
CA GLY A 10 -15.48 -11.62 -30.69
C GLY A 10 -14.30 -11.10 -29.87
N VAL A 11 -13.15 -10.91 -30.47
CA VAL A 11 -11.96 -10.29 -29.83
C VAL A 11 -12.14 -8.79 -29.74
N ILE A 12 -12.72 -8.19 -30.78
CA ILE A 12 -13.06 -6.77 -30.83
C ILE A 12 -14.57 -6.58 -30.98
N ALA A 13 -15.07 -5.44 -30.56
CA ALA A 13 -16.45 -5.01 -30.78
C ALA A 13 -16.46 -3.63 -31.43
N GLN A 14 -17.37 -3.44 -32.39
CA GLN A 14 -17.60 -2.15 -33.03
C GLN A 14 -18.83 -1.47 -32.42
N GLN A 15 -18.69 -0.20 -32.07
CA GLN A 15 -19.77 0.63 -31.57
C GLN A 15 -19.73 1.97 -32.29
N GLY A 16 -20.57 2.09 -33.35
CA GLY A 16 -20.49 3.20 -34.29
C GLY A 16 -19.16 3.20 -35.03
N ASP A 17 -18.45 4.32 -35.00
CA ASP A 17 -17.12 4.47 -35.63
C ASP A 17 -15.97 4.01 -34.76
N TYR A 18 -16.24 3.57 -33.52
CA TYR A 18 -15.23 3.15 -32.58
C TYR A 18 -15.09 1.63 -32.57
N ILE A 19 -13.84 1.18 -32.52
CA ILE A 19 -13.47 -0.22 -32.33
C ILE A 19 -12.81 -0.33 -30.96
N ARG A 20 -13.27 -1.30 -30.16
CA ARG A 20 -12.70 -1.58 -28.84
C ARG A 20 -12.43 -3.08 -28.70
N LEU A 21 -11.48 -3.43 -27.87
CA LEU A 21 -11.32 -4.81 -27.42
C LEU A 21 -12.53 -5.19 -26.56
N LYS A 22 -13.05 -6.40 -26.76
CA LYS A 22 -14.26 -6.87 -26.07
C LYS A 22 -14.02 -7.19 -24.60
N TYR A 23 -12.81 -7.59 -24.29
CA TYR A 23 -12.41 -7.97 -22.93
C TYR A 23 -11.17 -7.19 -22.52
N ASP A 24 -11.16 -6.68 -21.29
CA ASP A 24 -10.05 -5.92 -20.71
C ASP A 24 -8.74 -6.69 -20.72
N ILE A 25 -8.80 -8.03 -20.58
CA ILE A 25 -7.60 -8.88 -20.60
C ILE A 25 -6.84 -8.79 -21.92
N PHE A 26 -7.53 -8.64 -23.06
CA PHE A 26 -6.84 -8.47 -24.35
C PHE A 26 -6.14 -7.11 -24.43
N GLU A 27 -6.75 -6.10 -23.81
CA GLU A 27 -6.14 -4.78 -23.71
C GLU A 27 -4.88 -4.84 -22.85
N ASP A 28 -4.93 -5.52 -21.69
CA ASP A 28 -3.77 -5.72 -20.83
C ASP A 28 -2.62 -6.42 -21.56
N ILE A 29 -2.90 -7.50 -22.29
CA ILE A 29 -1.90 -8.24 -23.08
C ILE A 29 -1.27 -7.34 -24.16
N CYS A 30 -2.10 -6.55 -24.86
CA CYS A 30 -1.59 -5.63 -25.90
C CYS A 30 -0.69 -4.55 -25.30
N PHE A 31 -1.06 -3.98 -24.16
CA PHE A 31 -0.23 -2.97 -23.48
C PHE A 31 1.06 -3.59 -22.93
N GLU A 32 1.01 -4.80 -22.36
CA GLU A 32 2.20 -5.49 -21.89
C GLU A 32 3.21 -5.68 -23.02
N HIS A 33 2.75 -6.22 -24.15
CA HIS A 33 3.61 -6.38 -25.33
C HIS A 33 4.14 -5.04 -25.88
N TYR A 34 3.31 -4.00 -25.88
CA TYR A 34 3.72 -2.67 -26.31
C TYR A 34 4.80 -2.08 -25.40
N PHE A 35 4.62 -2.16 -24.08
CA PHE A 35 5.61 -1.66 -23.12
C PHE A 35 6.92 -2.44 -23.21
N ASP A 36 6.89 -3.76 -23.35
CA ASP A 36 8.08 -4.57 -23.54
C ASP A 36 8.86 -4.12 -24.77
N LYS A 37 8.18 -3.97 -25.89
CA LYS A 37 8.81 -3.52 -27.14
C LYS A 37 9.37 -2.10 -27.04
N ALA A 38 8.61 -1.16 -26.47
CA ALA A 38 9.04 0.22 -26.28
C ALA A 38 10.25 0.31 -25.33
N PHE A 39 10.22 -0.49 -24.26
CA PHE A 39 11.32 -0.58 -23.31
C PHE A 39 12.59 -1.16 -23.91
N ASP A 40 12.49 -2.24 -24.69
CA ASP A 40 13.62 -2.84 -25.40
C ASP A 40 14.24 -1.87 -26.43
N LEU A 41 13.40 -1.09 -27.12
CA LEU A 41 13.83 -0.12 -28.11
C LEU A 41 14.53 1.11 -27.50
N CYS A 42 14.20 1.48 -26.25
CA CYS A 42 14.81 2.64 -25.58
C CYS A 42 16.29 2.44 -25.24
N LYS A 43 16.77 1.19 -25.16
CA LYS A 43 18.18 0.83 -24.90
C LYS A 43 18.78 1.57 -23.71
N GLY A 44 18.03 1.71 -22.62
CA GLY A 44 18.43 2.40 -21.41
C GLY A 44 18.24 3.94 -21.44
N LYS A 45 17.69 4.50 -22.51
CA LYS A 45 17.28 5.91 -22.56
C LYS A 45 15.84 6.03 -22.04
N TYR A 46 15.69 5.96 -20.73
CA TYR A 46 14.36 5.87 -20.08
C TYR A 46 13.44 7.04 -20.44
N LYS A 47 13.98 8.24 -20.59
CA LYS A 47 13.19 9.39 -21.01
C LYS A 47 12.44 9.12 -22.32
N THR A 48 13.10 8.52 -23.31
CA THR A 48 12.46 8.19 -24.61
C THR A 48 11.31 7.20 -24.45
N PHE A 49 11.48 6.21 -23.56
CA PHE A 49 10.41 5.26 -23.23
C PHE A 49 9.19 5.97 -22.63
N TYR A 50 9.42 6.84 -21.64
CA TYR A 50 8.32 7.55 -20.98
C TYR A 50 7.65 8.57 -21.89
N ASP A 51 8.39 9.29 -22.70
CA ASP A 51 7.85 10.22 -23.70
C ASP A 51 6.95 9.48 -24.72
N GLU A 52 7.30 8.24 -25.09
CA GLU A 52 6.51 7.42 -26.01
C GLU A 52 5.21 6.95 -25.37
N ILE A 53 5.27 6.36 -24.15
CA ILE A 53 4.09 5.80 -23.50
C ILE A 53 3.14 6.88 -22.95
N GLU A 54 3.63 8.07 -22.63
CA GLU A 54 2.80 9.19 -22.17
C GLU A 54 1.80 9.67 -23.22
N ASN A 55 2.11 9.50 -24.51
CA ASN A 55 1.23 9.81 -25.62
C ASN A 55 -0.03 8.91 -25.68
N LEU A 56 -0.06 7.79 -24.94
CA LEU A 56 -1.21 6.89 -24.86
C LEU A 56 -2.35 7.43 -23.97
N GLY A 57 -2.12 8.58 -23.29
CA GLY A 57 -3.12 9.23 -22.48
C GLY A 57 -3.22 8.68 -21.02
N ARG A 58 -4.23 9.17 -20.27
CA ARG A 58 -4.32 8.92 -18.82
C ARG A 58 -4.55 7.45 -18.42
N CYS A 59 -5.14 6.65 -19.29
CA CYS A 59 -5.35 5.22 -19.03
C CYS A 59 -4.03 4.42 -18.92
N VAL A 60 -2.93 4.98 -19.45
CA VAL A 60 -1.61 4.34 -19.47
C VAL A 60 -1.06 4.04 -18.07
N TYR A 61 -1.33 4.88 -17.07
CA TYR A 61 -0.82 4.69 -15.71
C TYR A 61 -1.25 3.36 -15.09
N ARG A 62 -2.54 3.04 -15.18
CA ARG A 62 -3.06 1.75 -14.68
C ARG A 62 -2.41 0.57 -15.40
N ARG A 63 -2.28 0.64 -16.72
CA ARG A 63 -1.68 -0.42 -17.55
C ARG A 63 -0.19 -0.57 -17.25
N TYR A 64 0.50 0.53 -17.06
CA TYR A 64 1.91 0.54 -16.65
C TYR A 64 2.11 -0.10 -15.27
N GLN A 65 1.25 0.23 -14.26
CA GLN A 65 1.30 -0.42 -12.95
C GLN A 65 1.11 -1.95 -13.05
N ILE A 66 0.18 -2.41 -13.89
CA ILE A 66 -0.04 -3.85 -14.15
C ILE A 66 1.21 -4.46 -14.78
N TRP A 67 1.79 -3.81 -15.77
CA TRP A 67 3.03 -4.24 -16.42
C TRP A 67 4.18 -4.37 -15.42
N ILE A 68 4.42 -3.37 -14.57
CA ILE A 68 5.41 -3.45 -13.49
C ILE A 68 5.11 -4.61 -12.55
N SER A 69 3.86 -4.77 -12.11
CA SER A 69 3.46 -5.85 -11.22
C SER A 69 3.73 -7.23 -11.81
N ASN A 70 3.50 -7.41 -13.12
CA ASN A 70 3.79 -8.65 -13.83
C ASN A 70 5.30 -8.90 -13.96
N LYS A 71 6.11 -7.84 -14.17
CA LYS A 71 7.57 -7.97 -14.21
C LYS A 71 8.18 -8.45 -12.89
N MET A 72 7.51 -8.20 -11.76
CA MET A 72 7.92 -8.73 -10.47
C MET A 72 7.93 -10.28 -10.43
N PHE A 73 7.08 -10.92 -11.22
CA PHE A 73 7.02 -12.39 -11.32
C PHE A 73 8.17 -12.97 -12.15
N ILE A 74 8.67 -12.22 -13.15
CA ILE A 74 9.70 -12.71 -14.09
C ILE A 74 11.08 -12.50 -13.47
N GLN A 75 11.75 -13.58 -13.05
CA GLN A 75 13.03 -13.51 -12.36
C GLN A 75 14.23 -13.07 -13.23
N VAL A 76 14.18 -13.28 -14.54
CA VAL A 76 15.30 -13.00 -15.44
C VAL A 76 15.48 -11.49 -15.64
N ASN A 77 16.61 -10.95 -15.19
CA ASN A 77 16.97 -9.52 -15.23
C ASN A 77 16.06 -8.57 -14.43
N ARG A 78 15.16 -9.09 -13.59
CA ARG A 78 14.24 -8.29 -12.77
C ARG A 78 14.96 -7.22 -11.95
N ASP A 79 16.01 -7.61 -11.25
CA ASP A 79 16.72 -6.75 -10.31
C ASP A 79 17.31 -5.53 -10.99
N LYS A 80 17.98 -5.75 -12.11
CA LYS A 80 18.57 -4.66 -12.90
C LYS A 80 17.51 -3.75 -13.53
N PHE A 81 16.42 -4.33 -14.02
CA PHE A 81 15.30 -3.61 -14.63
C PHE A 81 14.61 -2.71 -13.60
N LEU A 82 14.15 -3.29 -12.48
CA LEU A 82 13.41 -2.55 -11.45
C LEU A 82 14.28 -1.55 -10.71
N TYR A 83 15.55 -1.90 -10.43
CA TYR A 83 16.51 -0.97 -9.87
C TYR A 83 16.62 0.28 -10.73
N SER A 84 16.83 0.11 -12.04
CA SER A 84 16.97 1.24 -12.96
C SER A 84 15.71 2.10 -13.00
N LEU A 85 14.53 1.51 -12.95
CA LEU A 85 13.26 2.26 -12.98
C LEU A 85 12.92 2.97 -11.66
N THR A 86 13.43 2.49 -10.54
CA THR A 86 13.14 3.05 -9.23
C THR A 86 14.13 4.14 -8.83
N PHE A 87 15.43 3.92 -9.08
CA PHE A 87 16.49 4.78 -8.55
C PHE A 87 17.13 5.71 -9.59
N SER A 88 16.85 5.57 -10.89
CA SER A 88 17.44 6.43 -11.91
C SER A 88 16.90 7.87 -11.83
N ASP A 89 17.80 8.86 -11.83
CA ASP A 89 17.44 10.28 -11.85
C ASP A 89 16.89 10.76 -13.20
N GLU A 90 17.08 9.98 -14.26
CA GLU A 90 16.56 10.30 -15.60
C GLU A 90 15.03 10.11 -15.71
N ILE A 91 14.42 9.43 -14.74
CA ILE A 91 13.00 9.09 -14.76
C ILE A 91 12.19 10.20 -14.10
N PRO A 92 11.16 10.73 -14.77
CA PRO A 92 10.26 11.71 -14.19
C PRO A 92 9.59 11.18 -12.90
N GLN A 93 9.48 12.03 -11.88
CA GLN A 93 8.94 11.64 -10.56
C GLN A 93 7.53 11.04 -10.65
N SER A 94 6.71 11.51 -11.61
CA SER A 94 5.39 10.94 -11.86
C SER A 94 5.46 9.44 -12.21
N TRP A 95 6.43 9.05 -13.05
CA TRP A 95 6.64 7.67 -13.47
C TRP A 95 7.31 6.82 -12.39
N LYS A 96 8.27 7.38 -11.63
CA LYS A 96 8.82 6.70 -10.43
C LYS A 96 7.68 6.30 -9.49
N ARG A 97 6.77 7.23 -9.20
CA ARG A 97 5.58 6.95 -8.38
C ARG A 97 4.70 5.83 -8.97
N GLN A 98 4.48 5.80 -10.30
CA GLN A 98 3.72 4.71 -10.92
C GLN A 98 4.44 3.36 -10.81
N THR A 99 5.77 3.36 -10.87
CA THR A 99 6.61 2.16 -10.66
C THR A 99 6.45 1.66 -9.22
N GLU A 100 6.59 2.52 -8.22
CA GLU A 100 6.39 2.19 -6.81
C GLU A 100 5.00 1.60 -6.54
N ILE A 101 3.95 2.21 -7.11
CA ILE A 101 2.58 1.70 -7.00
C ILE A 101 2.45 0.30 -7.62
N GLY A 102 3.05 0.07 -8.78
CA GLY A 102 3.07 -1.24 -9.45
C GLY A 102 3.78 -2.30 -8.59
N ILE A 103 4.91 -1.94 -7.99
CA ILE A 103 5.67 -2.82 -7.09
C ILE A 103 4.81 -3.22 -5.88
N VAL A 104 4.25 -2.26 -5.15
CA VAL A 104 3.50 -2.54 -3.91
C VAL A 104 2.19 -3.29 -4.13
N LYS A 105 1.61 -3.18 -5.32
CA LYS A 105 0.42 -3.95 -5.73
C LYS A 105 0.75 -5.39 -6.13
N SER A 106 2.00 -5.70 -6.41
CA SER A 106 2.40 -7.04 -6.82
C SER A 106 2.34 -8.02 -5.65
N ARG A 107 1.92 -9.25 -5.94
CA ARG A 107 2.01 -10.39 -5.00
C ARG A 107 3.43 -10.94 -4.88
N PHE A 108 4.36 -10.51 -5.74
CA PHE A 108 5.71 -11.04 -5.88
C PHE A 108 6.79 -10.00 -5.55
N CYS A 109 6.47 -8.99 -4.74
CA CYS A 109 7.40 -7.91 -4.43
C CYS A 109 8.39 -8.23 -3.29
N ASP A 110 8.26 -9.37 -2.60
CA ASP A 110 9.10 -9.73 -1.46
C ASP A 110 10.59 -9.67 -1.79
N ASN A 111 11.02 -10.35 -2.84
CA ASN A 111 12.42 -10.38 -3.23
C ASN A 111 12.97 -8.99 -3.57
N TYR A 112 12.15 -8.13 -4.20
CA TYR A 112 12.55 -6.75 -4.47
C TYR A 112 12.87 -5.98 -3.18
N PHE A 113 11.99 -6.06 -2.18
CA PHE A 113 12.21 -5.39 -0.90
C PHE A 113 13.32 -6.03 -0.07
N GLU A 114 13.54 -7.34 -0.19
CA GLU A 114 14.69 -8.01 0.43
C GLU A 114 16.03 -7.57 -0.17
N GLU A 115 16.10 -7.42 -1.49
CA GLU A 115 17.31 -7.04 -2.22
C GLU A 115 17.57 -5.53 -2.18
N GLN A 116 16.52 -4.70 -2.31
CA GLN A 116 16.62 -3.25 -2.44
C GLN A 116 16.29 -2.49 -1.15
N GLY A 117 15.93 -3.18 -0.07
CA GLY A 117 15.49 -2.54 1.17
C GLY A 117 16.51 -1.57 1.77
N SER A 118 17.80 -1.92 1.76
CA SER A 118 18.86 -1.02 2.23
C SER A 118 18.94 0.25 1.39
N GLU A 119 18.89 0.13 0.07
CA GLU A 119 18.94 1.27 -0.85
C GLU A 119 17.70 2.16 -0.69
N ILE A 120 16.51 1.57 -0.53
CA ILE A 120 15.26 2.30 -0.26
C ILE A 120 15.38 3.16 1.02
N LEU A 121 16.02 2.61 2.06
CA LEU A 121 16.26 3.32 3.32
C LEU A 121 17.28 4.44 3.15
N GLU A 122 18.41 4.16 2.48
CA GLU A 122 19.49 5.12 2.25
C GLU A 122 19.06 6.30 1.38
N GLN A 123 18.24 6.05 0.36
CA GLN A 123 17.68 7.07 -0.54
C GLN A 123 16.46 7.81 0.08
N GLY A 124 15.99 7.43 1.28
CA GLY A 124 14.86 8.07 1.94
C GLY A 124 13.50 7.78 1.30
N MET A 125 13.38 6.77 0.45
CA MET A 125 12.16 6.47 -0.33
C MET A 125 11.11 5.67 0.46
N LEU A 126 11.44 5.17 1.65
CA LEU A 126 10.56 4.29 2.43
C LEU A 126 9.16 4.90 2.62
N PHE A 127 9.10 6.19 2.98
CA PHE A 127 7.83 6.86 3.25
C PHE A 127 7.03 7.19 1.98
N ASP A 128 7.67 7.29 0.83
CA ASP A 128 6.96 7.36 -0.45
C ASP A 128 6.25 6.03 -0.75
N PHE A 129 6.91 4.90 -0.48
CA PHE A 129 6.28 3.59 -0.55
C PHE A 129 5.13 3.44 0.45
N VAL A 130 5.27 3.89 1.70
CA VAL A 130 4.20 3.88 2.71
C VAL A 130 2.99 4.67 2.21
N LYS A 131 3.19 5.89 1.72
CA LYS A 131 2.12 6.76 1.17
C LYS A 131 1.45 6.14 -0.05
N ASN A 132 2.24 5.59 -0.97
CA ASN A 132 1.69 4.95 -2.17
C ASN A 132 0.86 3.71 -1.86
N ILE A 133 1.28 2.90 -0.89
CA ILE A 133 0.51 1.73 -0.43
C ILE A 133 -0.80 2.15 0.21
N ASN A 134 -0.77 3.17 1.08
CA ASN A 134 -1.93 3.66 1.81
C ASN A 134 -2.98 4.33 0.91
N LEU A 135 -2.58 4.79 -0.28
CA LEU A 135 -3.47 5.48 -1.21
C LEU A 135 -3.94 4.59 -2.37
N PHE A 136 -3.11 3.67 -2.84
CA PHE A 136 -3.32 3.02 -4.12
C PHE A 136 -3.37 1.49 -4.09
N ALA A 137 -2.87 0.83 -3.03
CA ALA A 137 -2.85 -0.62 -2.96
C ALA A 137 -4.17 -1.18 -2.40
N PHE A 138 -5.28 -0.83 -3.07
CA PHE A 138 -6.62 -1.32 -2.77
C PHE A 138 -7.33 -1.77 -4.04
N GLU A 139 -8.24 -2.72 -3.86
CA GLU A 139 -9.24 -3.12 -4.83
C GLU A 139 -10.62 -2.76 -4.29
N GLY A 140 -11.45 -2.17 -5.17
CA GLY A 140 -12.80 -1.77 -4.82
C GLY A 140 -13.83 -2.80 -5.30
N GLU A 141 -14.66 -3.29 -4.39
CA GLU A 141 -15.82 -4.11 -4.70
C GLU A 141 -17.11 -3.31 -4.47
N LEU A 142 -17.98 -3.28 -5.49
CA LEU A 142 -19.30 -2.67 -5.37
C LEU A 142 -20.23 -3.62 -4.62
N LEU A 143 -20.56 -3.28 -3.37
CA LEU A 143 -21.56 -3.99 -2.60
C LEU A 143 -22.95 -3.46 -2.94
N HIS A 144 -23.78 -4.31 -3.56
CA HIS A 144 -25.20 -4.05 -3.75
C HIS A 144 -25.97 -4.45 -2.49
N ILE A 145 -26.07 -3.52 -1.53
CA ILE A 145 -26.87 -3.71 -0.34
C ILE A 145 -28.34 -3.43 -0.75
N ARG A 146 -29.24 -4.36 -0.44
CA ARG A 146 -30.67 -4.22 -0.75
C ARG A 146 -31.21 -2.92 -0.15
N GLN A 147 -31.70 -2.00 -1.04
CA GLN A 147 -32.37 -0.72 -0.72
C GLN A 147 -31.46 0.48 -0.39
N GLU A 148 -30.13 0.37 -0.42
CA GLU A 148 -29.23 1.51 -0.24
C GLU A 148 -28.44 1.79 -1.51
N SER A 149 -27.86 3.00 -1.60
CA SER A 149 -26.92 3.33 -2.67
C SER A 149 -25.74 2.35 -2.64
N PRO A 150 -25.24 1.89 -3.80
CA PRO A 150 -24.13 0.96 -3.85
C PRO A 150 -22.92 1.55 -3.11
N GLN A 151 -22.43 0.81 -2.13
CA GLN A 151 -21.25 1.18 -1.34
C GLN A 151 -20.01 0.50 -1.92
N MET A 152 -18.91 1.24 -2.03
CA MET A 152 -17.63 0.68 -2.44
C MET A 152 -16.87 0.20 -1.21
N LYS A 153 -16.65 -1.11 -1.12
CA LYS A 153 -15.75 -1.70 -0.13
C LYS A 153 -14.35 -1.74 -0.71
N LEU A 154 -13.39 -1.11 -0.03
CA LEU A 154 -11.97 -1.17 -0.38
C LEU A 154 -11.30 -2.29 0.42
N SER A 155 -10.67 -3.22 -0.28
CA SER A 155 -9.87 -4.29 0.32
C SER A 155 -8.39 -4.11 -0.04
N PRO A 156 -7.48 -4.24 0.94
CA PRO A 156 -6.04 -4.16 0.67
C PRO A 156 -5.58 -5.25 -0.30
N ILE A 157 -4.76 -4.88 -1.29
CA ILE A 157 -4.19 -5.81 -2.27
C ILE A 157 -2.66 -5.75 -2.31
N GLY A 158 -2.06 -6.79 -2.90
CA GLY A 158 -0.62 -6.92 -3.07
C GLY A 158 0.10 -7.31 -1.79
N ASN A 159 1.40 -7.58 -1.92
CA ASN A 159 2.26 -8.02 -0.84
C ASN A 159 3.18 -6.90 -0.30
N GLY A 160 2.96 -5.67 -0.74
CA GLY A 160 3.79 -4.54 -0.33
C GLY A 160 3.70 -4.21 1.17
N ARG A 161 2.49 -4.33 1.80
CA ARG A 161 2.31 -4.02 3.23
C ARG A 161 3.23 -4.82 4.15
N PRO A 162 3.23 -6.16 4.10
CA PRO A 162 4.14 -6.94 4.92
C PRO A 162 5.61 -6.62 4.66
N CYS A 163 5.99 -6.34 3.42
CA CYS A 163 7.37 -5.97 3.09
C CYS A 163 7.79 -4.64 3.73
N ILE A 164 6.93 -3.62 3.64
CA ILE A 164 7.21 -2.30 4.23
C ILE A 164 7.21 -2.37 5.76
N ILE A 165 6.30 -3.12 6.39
CA ILE A 165 6.30 -3.34 7.84
C ILE A 165 7.64 -3.95 8.29
N ARG A 166 8.18 -4.92 7.53
CA ARG A 166 9.51 -5.49 7.79
C ARG A 166 10.64 -4.46 7.74
N LEU A 167 10.60 -3.51 6.81
CA LEU A 167 11.59 -2.42 6.73
C LEU A 167 11.45 -1.43 7.88
N LEU A 168 10.20 -1.13 8.28
CA LEU A 168 9.88 -0.21 9.38
C LEU A 168 10.20 -0.77 10.76
N LYS A 169 10.36 -2.09 10.94
CA LYS A 169 10.52 -2.75 12.26
C LYS A 169 11.69 -2.23 13.10
N ASN A 170 12.66 -1.55 12.50
CA ASN A 170 13.72 -0.90 13.24
C ASN A 170 13.14 0.27 14.05
N GLU A 171 13.23 0.16 15.38
CA GLU A 171 12.71 1.16 16.31
C GLU A 171 13.24 2.58 16.04
N GLU A 172 14.47 2.70 15.57
CA GLU A 172 15.03 3.99 15.19
C GLU A 172 14.29 4.65 14.00
N ILE A 173 13.67 3.85 13.14
CA ILE A 173 12.94 4.36 11.98
C ILE A 173 11.58 4.88 12.42
N TYR A 174 10.73 4.03 13.00
CA TYR A 174 9.35 4.43 13.30
C TYR A 174 9.26 5.38 14.52
N LYS A 175 10.14 5.26 15.51
CA LYS A 175 10.16 6.16 16.69
C LYS A 175 10.67 7.56 16.38
N LYS A 176 11.60 7.71 15.42
CA LYS A 176 12.14 9.02 15.04
C LYS A 176 11.27 9.78 14.04
N ASN A 177 10.46 9.08 13.24
CA ASN A 177 9.67 9.67 12.17
C ASN A 177 8.21 9.93 12.60
N ILE A 178 8.03 10.73 13.65
CA ILE A 178 6.71 11.07 14.22
C ILE A 178 5.83 11.79 13.20
N ILE A 179 6.40 12.56 12.29
CA ILE A 179 5.65 13.25 11.22
C ILE A 179 4.89 12.26 10.33
N GLU A 180 5.45 11.08 10.11
CA GLU A 180 4.86 10.03 9.26
C GLU A 180 4.01 9.01 10.07
N ARG A 181 3.74 9.31 11.35
CA ARG A 181 3.01 8.44 12.27
C ARG A 181 1.66 7.99 11.70
N ASP A 182 0.85 8.93 11.24
CA ASP A 182 -0.50 8.65 10.73
C ASP A 182 -0.44 7.67 9.55
N ASP A 183 0.56 7.79 8.68
CA ASP A 183 0.76 6.90 7.55
C ASP A 183 1.23 5.49 7.98
N ILE A 184 2.11 5.41 8.98
CA ILE A 184 2.57 4.12 9.53
C ILE A 184 1.42 3.40 10.26
N VAL A 185 0.67 4.12 11.09
CA VAL A 185 -0.50 3.58 11.78
C VAL A 185 -1.52 3.05 10.76
N LYS A 186 -1.84 3.84 9.74
CA LYS A 186 -2.75 3.40 8.68
C LYS A 186 -2.27 2.15 7.96
N LEU A 187 -0.98 2.05 7.66
CA LEU A 187 -0.36 0.85 7.08
C LEU A 187 -0.62 -0.39 7.96
N CYS A 188 -0.37 -0.27 9.26
CA CYS A 188 -0.57 -1.35 10.23
C CYS A 188 -2.05 -1.72 10.39
N LEU A 189 -2.96 -0.73 10.45
CA LEU A 189 -4.40 -0.94 10.52
C LEU A 189 -4.94 -1.68 9.28
N ASP A 190 -4.46 -1.31 8.09
CA ASP A 190 -4.86 -1.96 6.84
C ASP A 190 -4.26 -3.38 6.73
N TYR A 191 -3.05 -3.60 7.25
CA TYR A 191 -2.48 -4.95 7.37
C TYR A 191 -3.30 -5.83 8.33
N ALA A 192 -3.75 -5.29 9.46
CA ALA A 192 -4.59 -6.02 10.42
C ALA A 192 -5.94 -6.50 9.85
N LYS A 193 -6.41 -5.88 8.75
CA LYS A 193 -7.63 -6.29 8.03
C LYS A 193 -7.41 -7.43 7.03
N GLN A 194 -6.17 -7.75 6.67
CA GLN A 194 -5.86 -8.85 5.75
C GLN A 194 -6.18 -10.21 6.38
N GLU A 195 -6.63 -11.17 5.57
CA GLU A 195 -6.97 -12.52 6.04
C GLU A 195 -5.72 -13.34 6.35
N ASP A 196 -4.74 -13.33 5.45
CA ASP A 196 -3.50 -14.09 5.56
C ASP A 196 -2.38 -13.27 6.21
N LYS A 197 -2.34 -13.28 7.55
CA LYS A 197 -1.30 -12.59 8.32
C LYS A 197 -0.14 -13.52 8.69
N VAL A 198 1.09 -13.06 8.44
CA VAL A 198 2.31 -13.74 8.88
C VAL A 198 2.60 -13.31 10.33
N ALA A 199 2.71 -14.26 11.26
CA ALA A 199 2.85 -14.01 12.69
C ALA A 199 3.98 -13.03 13.06
N VAL A 200 5.16 -13.16 12.43
CA VAL A 200 6.30 -12.26 12.69
C VAL A 200 5.98 -10.83 12.29
N ILE A 201 5.32 -10.63 11.14
CA ILE A 201 4.96 -9.31 10.63
C ILE A 201 3.81 -8.71 11.45
N ALA A 202 2.87 -9.54 11.90
CA ALA A 202 1.82 -9.13 12.81
C ALA A 202 2.42 -8.64 14.14
N SER A 203 3.44 -9.31 14.67
CA SER A 203 4.18 -8.86 15.85
C SER A 203 4.87 -7.51 15.63
N ASP A 204 5.54 -7.31 14.49
CA ASP A 204 6.17 -6.04 14.14
C ASP A 204 5.12 -4.90 14.02
N ALA A 205 3.98 -5.17 13.39
CA ALA A 205 2.88 -4.20 13.28
C ALA A 205 2.25 -3.88 14.65
N CYS A 206 2.08 -4.88 15.52
CA CYS A 206 1.61 -4.68 16.89
C CYS A 206 2.56 -3.78 17.67
N ALA A 207 3.86 -4.05 17.65
CA ALA A 207 4.86 -3.25 18.36
C ALA A 207 4.83 -1.76 17.95
N MET A 208 4.65 -1.47 16.66
CA MET A 208 4.51 -0.10 16.18
C MET A 208 3.22 0.55 16.68
N MET A 209 2.07 -0.14 16.61
CA MET A 209 0.79 0.39 17.10
C MET A 209 0.79 0.59 18.62
N GLU A 210 1.35 -0.34 19.38
CA GLU A 210 1.53 -0.23 20.84
C GLU A 210 2.33 1.04 21.19
N TYR A 211 3.46 1.25 20.52
CA TYR A 211 4.26 2.45 20.70
C TYR A 211 3.48 3.73 20.42
N TYR A 212 2.73 3.77 19.31
CA TYR A 212 1.99 4.99 18.95
C TYR A 212 0.80 5.25 19.85
N VAL A 213 0.14 4.21 20.38
CA VAL A 213 -0.91 4.38 21.41
C VAL A 213 -0.30 5.01 22.68
N GLU A 214 0.81 4.49 23.16
CA GLU A 214 1.49 5.05 24.35
C GLU A 214 1.98 6.47 24.12
N TYR A 215 2.56 6.76 22.95
CA TYR A 215 3.02 8.09 22.56
C TYR A 215 1.85 9.10 22.50
N SER A 216 0.76 8.74 21.83
CA SER A 216 -0.42 9.60 21.68
C SER A 216 -1.09 9.91 23.02
N LEU A 217 -1.09 8.97 23.95
CA LEU A 217 -1.59 9.21 25.31
C LEU A 217 -0.73 10.21 26.09
N GLN A 218 0.57 10.26 25.84
CA GLN A 218 1.47 11.22 26.50
C GLN A 218 1.31 12.64 25.92
N GLU A 219 1.11 12.77 24.61
CA GLU A 219 0.99 14.06 23.93
C GLU A 219 -0.40 14.71 23.96
N SER A 220 -1.43 13.99 24.40
CA SER A 220 -2.85 14.38 24.27
C SER A 220 -3.28 15.62 25.08
N GLU A 221 -2.37 16.49 25.47
CA GLU A 221 -2.71 17.79 26.13
C GLU A 221 -3.11 18.88 25.12
N GLN A 222 -3.12 18.63 23.78
CA GLN A 222 -3.32 19.65 22.74
C GLN A 222 -4.51 19.41 21.79
N GLU A 223 -4.80 20.39 20.96
CA GLU A 223 -6.00 20.70 20.16
C GLU A 223 -6.73 19.60 19.36
N ASN A 224 -6.22 18.36 19.28
CA ASN A 224 -6.80 17.29 18.47
C ASN A 224 -7.28 16.05 19.27
N TYR A 225 -7.74 16.24 20.48
CA TYR A 225 -8.13 15.17 21.40
C TYR A 225 -9.03 14.09 20.77
N TYR A 226 -10.12 14.46 20.11
CA TYR A 226 -11.05 13.52 19.50
C TYR A 226 -10.41 12.68 18.36
N LYS A 227 -9.59 13.30 17.53
CA LYS A 227 -8.86 12.58 16.48
C LYS A 227 -7.91 11.53 17.07
N ILE A 228 -7.24 11.89 18.16
CA ILE A 228 -6.31 10.99 18.87
C ILE A 228 -7.07 9.80 19.49
N ILE A 229 -8.23 10.04 20.10
CA ILE A 229 -9.07 8.98 20.68
C ILE A 229 -9.57 8.01 19.60
N ASP A 230 -10.05 8.51 18.47
CA ASP A 230 -10.48 7.67 17.33
C ASP A 230 -9.33 6.81 16.78
N GLU A 231 -8.13 7.38 16.70
CA GLU A 231 -6.93 6.67 16.25
C GLU A 231 -6.52 5.59 17.27
N ILE A 232 -6.48 5.92 18.56
CA ILE A 232 -6.18 4.97 19.64
C ILE A 232 -7.22 3.84 19.64
N SER A 233 -8.52 4.15 19.52
CA SER A 233 -9.59 3.15 19.48
C SER A 233 -9.42 2.20 18.29
N SER A 234 -9.06 2.74 17.12
CA SER A 234 -8.78 1.94 15.91
C SER A 234 -7.56 1.03 16.09
N CYS A 235 -6.49 1.54 16.73
CA CYS A 235 -5.31 0.74 17.05
C CYS A 235 -5.63 -0.38 18.04
N LEU A 236 -6.40 -0.09 19.10
CA LEU A 236 -6.80 -1.09 20.11
C LEU A 236 -7.67 -2.19 19.48
N GLU A 237 -8.60 -1.85 18.59
CA GLU A 237 -9.39 -2.83 17.85
C GLU A 237 -8.51 -3.73 16.98
N ALA A 238 -7.52 -3.14 16.26
CA ALA A 238 -6.59 -3.90 15.43
C ALA A 238 -5.67 -4.80 16.27
N LEU A 239 -5.16 -4.31 17.41
CA LEU A 239 -4.36 -5.09 18.36
C LEU A 239 -5.17 -6.24 18.94
N TYR A 240 -6.45 -6.03 19.25
CA TYR A 240 -7.35 -7.09 19.72
C TYR A 240 -7.58 -8.17 18.63
N ARG A 241 -7.72 -7.77 17.36
CA ARG A 241 -7.83 -8.72 16.23
C ARG A 241 -6.54 -9.53 16.02
N MET A 242 -5.40 -9.05 16.50
CA MET A 242 -4.10 -9.71 16.46
C MET A 242 -3.65 -10.13 17.88
N ALA A 243 -4.61 -10.50 18.75
CA ALA A 243 -4.38 -10.74 20.18
C ALA A 243 -3.27 -11.76 20.47
N ASP A 244 -3.07 -12.76 19.61
CA ASP A 244 -1.96 -13.73 19.74
C ASP A 244 -0.57 -13.07 19.82
N ASN A 245 -0.43 -11.85 19.29
CA ASN A 245 0.82 -11.09 19.25
C ASN A 245 0.85 -9.93 20.26
N SER A 246 -0.28 -9.52 20.83
CA SER A 246 -0.39 -8.31 21.68
C SER A 246 -1.13 -8.55 23.01
N GLU A 247 -1.47 -9.79 23.36
CA GLU A 247 -2.29 -10.11 24.55
C GLU A 247 -1.69 -9.57 25.85
N GLU A 248 -0.38 -9.76 26.06
CA GLU A 248 0.28 -9.31 27.29
C GLU A 248 0.28 -7.78 27.40
N TRP A 249 0.55 -7.10 26.28
CA TRP A 249 0.53 -5.65 26.25
C TRP A 249 -0.88 -5.12 26.51
N LEU A 250 -1.91 -5.66 25.87
CA LEU A 250 -3.32 -5.28 26.07
C LEU A 250 -3.72 -5.44 27.54
N LYS A 251 -3.39 -6.57 28.17
CA LYS A 251 -3.66 -6.81 29.60
C LYS A 251 -2.99 -5.75 30.48
N LYS A 252 -1.72 -5.44 30.23
CA LYS A 252 -0.98 -4.41 30.96
C LYS A 252 -1.58 -3.03 30.76
N PHE A 253 -1.92 -2.69 29.52
CA PHE A 253 -2.52 -1.41 29.14
C PHE A 253 -3.86 -1.17 29.85
N PHE A 254 -4.80 -2.11 29.74
CA PHE A 254 -6.10 -1.99 30.41
C PHE A 254 -6.00 -2.00 31.94
N ASN A 255 -5.12 -2.81 32.51
CA ASN A 255 -4.86 -2.76 33.95
C ASN A 255 -4.34 -1.40 34.40
N THR A 256 -3.49 -0.77 33.62
CA THR A 256 -2.98 0.59 33.89
C THR A 256 -4.10 1.63 33.83
N LEU A 257 -4.96 1.57 32.83
CA LEU A 257 -6.13 2.47 32.70
C LEU A 257 -7.08 2.29 33.89
N ILE A 258 -7.42 1.06 34.26
CA ILE A 258 -8.30 0.76 35.39
C ILE A 258 -7.70 1.26 36.72
N ASN A 259 -6.42 1.01 36.96
CA ASN A 259 -5.74 1.49 38.17
C ASN A 259 -5.70 3.03 38.23
N ASN A 260 -5.47 3.72 37.12
CA ASN A 260 -5.51 5.18 37.06
C ASN A 260 -6.91 5.71 37.35
N TYR A 261 -7.95 5.03 36.84
CA TYR A 261 -9.34 5.34 37.13
C TYR A 261 -9.67 5.17 38.63
N ILE A 262 -9.35 4.00 39.19
CA ILE A 262 -9.63 3.67 40.60
C ILE A 262 -8.90 4.65 41.57
N ASN A 263 -7.66 4.98 41.26
CA ASN A 263 -6.83 5.86 42.12
C ASN A 263 -7.16 7.34 41.97
N GLY A 264 -8.19 7.72 41.21
CA GLY A 264 -8.70 9.10 41.12
C GLY A 264 -7.71 10.10 40.51
N ASN A 265 -6.80 9.63 39.67
CA ASN A 265 -5.88 10.51 38.95
C ASN A 265 -6.66 11.31 37.89
N ARG A 266 -7.19 12.49 38.25
CA ARG A 266 -8.14 13.28 37.42
C ARG A 266 -7.63 13.60 36.02
N LYS A 267 -6.32 13.74 35.79
CA LYS A 267 -5.74 13.95 34.46
C LYS A 267 -5.84 12.69 33.57
N SER A 268 -5.76 11.52 34.19
CA SER A 268 -5.85 10.23 33.53
C SER A 268 -7.31 9.73 33.40
N MET A 269 -8.22 10.17 34.27
CA MET A 269 -9.63 9.77 34.24
C MET A 269 -10.35 10.18 32.96
N ARG A 270 -10.19 11.43 32.49
CA ARG A 270 -10.82 11.87 31.24
C ARG A 270 -10.40 11.02 30.05
N LYS A 271 -9.10 10.69 29.95
CA LYS A 271 -8.56 9.84 28.90
C LYS A 271 -9.07 8.39 28.97
N SER A 272 -9.32 7.89 30.19
CA SER A 272 -9.82 6.51 30.40
C SER A 272 -11.31 6.37 30.10
N GLU A 273 -12.12 7.39 30.41
CA GLU A 273 -13.56 7.41 30.17
C GLU A 273 -13.89 7.44 28.67
N ASP A 274 -13.04 8.05 27.85
CA ASP A 274 -13.25 8.17 26.40
C ASP A 274 -12.71 6.96 25.59
N ILE A 275 -11.92 6.07 26.23
CA ILE A 275 -11.31 4.89 25.58
C ILE A 275 -12.06 3.59 25.94
N VAL A 276 -12.77 3.55 27.05
CA VAL A 276 -13.57 2.41 27.52
C VAL A 276 -15.03 2.52 27.07
#